data_c03266e128f76d28bd6dd4d2d3ff7d3c
#
_entry.id   c03266e128f76d28bd6dd4d2d3ff7d3c
#
_cell.length_a   1.000
_cell.length_b   1.000
_cell.length_c   1.000
_cell.angle_alpha   90.00
_cell.angle_beta   90.00
_cell.angle_gamma   90.00
#
_symmetry.space_group_name_H-M   'P 1'
#
loop_
_entity.id
_entity.type
_entity.pdbx_description
1 polymer ?
#
loop_
_entity_poly.entity_id
_entity_poly.type
_entity_poly.pdbx_seq_one_letter_code
_entity_poly.pdbx_strand_id
1 'polypeptide(L)'
;TVSVHRHELCRLLYKKPTSSSKLSDRERLHYLVAMKNRITSILLLVHFCLLPLFASQTGEGLSLEAQLQKQGLVNIHSLAPDILVELKYSTLDNFLAADTYDELENCYLQPKAAAMLKEAQDLLKKSHPELSLLVYDGARPRSVQRKMWALVVNTPSEDYVANPNRGSVHNFGSAVDLTIATLDGVPLDMGTAFDYFGQLAQPRHEDRFLKEKKLTRQQIDNRQLLRDVMTRAGFLSISIEWWHFNAVPVKVARTQYKIIE
;
A
#
# COMPACT_ATOMS: atom_id res chain seq x y z
N THR A 1 25.35 -8.28 22.67
CA THR A 1 26.15 -9.53 22.87
C THR A 1 27.36 -9.66 21.94
N VAL A 2 27.54 -8.76 20.96
CA VAL A 2 28.70 -8.81 20.02
C VAL A 2 29.91 -8.04 20.56
N SER A 3 29.76 -7.20 21.57
CA SER A 3 30.83 -6.35 22.11
C SER A 3 31.77 -7.06 23.09
N VAL A 4 31.33 -8.13 23.76
CA VAL A 4 32.13 -8.83 24.79
C VAL A 4 33.16 -9.78 24.19
N HIS A 5 32.90 -10.33 22.99
CA HIS A 5 33.84 -11.25 22.33
C HIS A 5 35.08 -10.59 21.68
N ARG A 6 35.04 -9.28 21.44
CA ARG A 6 36.21 -8.58 20.87
C ARG A 6 37.34 -8.31 21.85
N HIS A 7 37.04 -8.17 23.14
CA HIS A 7 38.09 -7.90 24.16
C HIS A 7 38.85 -9.15 24.61
N GLU A 8 38.23 -10.32 24.54
CA GLU A 8 38.97 -11.57 24.88
C GLU A 8 39.88 -12.07 23.78
N LEU A 9 39.53 -11.86 22.50
CA LEU A 9 40.42 -12.24 21.39
C LEU A 9 41.72 -11.43 21.35
N CYS A 10 41.69 -10.14 21.75
CA CYS A 10 42.93 -9.33 21.83
C CYS A 10 43.86 -9.73 22.97
N ARG A 11 43.35 -10.31 24.07
CA ARG A 11 44.20 -10.77 25.19
C ARG A 11 44.96 -12.04 24.90
N LEU A 12 44.48 -12.90 24.01
CA LEU A 12 45.10 -14.16 23.62
C LEU A 12 46.24 -13.98 22.56
N LEU A 13 46.23 -12.83 21.85
CA LEU A 13 47.22 -12.56 20.79
C LEU A 13 48.49 -11.81 21.25
N TYR A 14 48.53 -11.34 22.52
CA TYR A 14 49.65 -10.53 23.03
C TYR A 14 50.31 -11.08 24.30
N LYS A 15 50.56 -12.37 24.37
CA LYS A 15 51.56 -12.88 25.35
C LYS A 15 52.93 -12.97 24.65
N LYS A 16 53.79 -11.94 24.86
CA LYS A 16 55.19 -12.01 24.52
C LYS A 16 55.88 -13.12 25.33
N PRO A 17 56.63 -14.03 24.70
CA PRO A 17 57.43 -14.98 25.47
C PRO A 17 58.58 -14.23 26.12
N THR A 18 58.71 -14.40 27.43
CA THR A 18 59.87 -13.94 28.18
C THR A 18 61.07 -14.83 27.83
N SER A 19 62.12 -14.23 27.27
CA SER A 19 63.47 -14.76 27.10
C SER A 19 63.70 -15.90 26.06
N SER A 20 64.21 -15.54 24.90
CA SER A 20 64.48 -16.43 23.76
C SER A 20 65.86 -17.15 23.75
N SER A 21 66.56 -17.30 24.89
CA SER A 21 67.95 -17.72 24.87
C SER A 21 68.26 -19.15 25.30
N LYS A 22 67.31 -20.05 25.51
CA LYS A 22 67.61 -21.45 25.89
C LYS A 22 66.51 -22.44 25.39
N LEU A 23 66.12 -22.40 24.15
CA LEU A 23 65.25 -23.49 23.59
C LEU A 23 66.21 -24.48 22.84
N SER A 24 66.03 -25.78 23.09
CA SER A 24 66.66 -26.84 22.32
C SER A 24 66.20 -26.82 20.86
N ASP A 25 67.02 -27.35 19.94
CA ASP A 25 66.68 -27.40 18.50
C ASP A 25 65.34 -28.12 18.25
N ARG A 26 64.95 -29.07 19.09
CA ARG A 26 63.68 -29.79 19.02
C ARG A 26 62.53 -28.90 19.40
N GLU A 27 62.69 -28.06 20.40
CA GLU A 27 61.62 -27.10 20.85
C GLU A 27 61.46 -25.96 19.86
N ARG A 28 62.53 -25.50 19.21
CA ARG A 28 62.51 -24.53 18.11
C ARG A 28 61.78 -25.08 16.91
N LEU A 29 62.00 -26.34 16.55
CA LEU A 29 61.26 -26.97 15.44
C LEU A 29 59.75 -27.09 15.74
N HIS A 30 59.39 -27.48 16.94
CA HIS A 30 57.97 -27.53 17.34
C HIS A 30 57.29 -26.13 17.34
N TYR A 31 58.02 -25.11 17.78
CA TYR A 31 57.56 -23.73 17.76
C TYR A 31 57.33 -23.22 16.33
N LEU A 32 58.27 -23.49 15.41
CA LEU A 32 58.15 -23.10 14.01
C LEU A 32 57.03 -23.83 13.27
N VAL A 33 56.79 -25.11 13.55
CA VAL A 33 55.68 -25.87 12.99
C VAL A 33 54.35 -25.35 13.52
N ALA A 34 54.28 -25.04 14.81
CA ALA A 34 53.05 -24.46 15.43
C ALA A 34 52.78 -23.04 14.87
N MET A 35 53.78 -22.23 14.63
CA MET A 35 53.66 -20.91 14.02
C MET A 35 53.21 -21.00 12.55
N LYS A 36 53.76 -21.94 11.77
CA LYS A 36 53.38 -22.17 10.37
C LYS A 36 51.89 -22.58 10.29
N ASN A 37 51.44 -23.50 11.14
CA ASN A 37 50.02 -23.91 11.20
C ASN A 37 49.07 -22.77 11.62
N ARG A 38 49.52 -21.89 12.54
CA ARG A 38 48.76 -20.69 12.93
C ARG A 38 48.65 -19.67 11.81
N ILE A 39 49.73 -19.43 11.04
CA ILE A 39 49.73 -18.52 9.88
C ILE A 39 48.81 -19.09 8.78
N THR A 40 48.87 -20.40 8.52
CA THR A 40 47.97 -21.04 7.52
C THR A 40 46.52 -20.97 7.93
N SER A 41 46.17 -21.13 9.22
CA SER A 41 44.82 -20.99 9.74
C SER A 41 44.32 -19.56 9.68
N ILE A 42 45.17 -18.56 9.92
CA ILE A 42 44.81 -17.14 9.82
C ILE A 42 44.60 -16.72 8.36
N LEU A 43 45.45 -17.22 7.42
CA LEU A 43 45.29 -16.99 5.99
C LEU A 43 43.99 -17.64 5.44
N LEU A 44 43.60 -18.83 5.91
CA LEU A 44 42.34 -19.48 5.57
C LEU A 44 41.13 -18.72 6.13
N LEU A 45 41.21 -18.18 7.36
CA LEU A 45 40.17 -17.36 7.96
C LEU A 45 40.01 -16.01 7.23
N VAL A 46 41.09 -15.38 6.80
CA VAL A 46 41.04 -14.11 6.04
C VAL A 46 40.52 -14.35 4.62
N HIS A 47 40.81 -15.49 3.99
CA HIS A 47 40.23 -15.84 2.69
C HIS A 47 38.72 -16.12 2.77
N PHE A 48 38.25 -16.65 3.91
CA PHE A 48 36.82 -16.89 4.11
C PHE A 48 36.04 -15.59 4.45
N CYS A 49 36.71 -14.58 5.01
CA CYS A 49 36.12 -13.25 5.29
C CYS A 49 36.16 -12.30 4.08
N LEU A 50 36.89 -12.64 3.00
CA LEU A 50 36.98 -11.85 1.76
C LEU A 50 36.18 -12.48 0.60
N LEU A 51 35.37 -13.49 0.87
CA LEU A 51 34.25 -13.78 -0.04
C LEU A 51 33.41 -12.51 -0.04
N PRO A 52 33.26 -11.81 -1.18
CA PRO A 52 32.30 -10.74 -1.25
C PRO A 52 30.97 -11.37 -0.78
N LEU A 53 30.31 -10.74 0.20
CA LEU A 53 28.87 -10.88 0.32
C LEU A 53 28.32 -10.43 -1.05
N PHE A 54 28.27 -11.35 -1.99
CA PHE A 54 27.20 -11.29 -2.98
C PHE A 54 25.94 -11.47 -2.14
N ALA A 55 25.50 -10.37 -1.54
CA ALA A 55 24.09 -10.22 -1.25
C ALA A 55 23.45 -10.61 -2.56
N SER A 56 22.81 -11.77 -2.57
CA SER A 56 21.87 -12.12 -3.60
C SER A 56 20.97 -10.89 -3.65
N GLN A 57 21.16 -10.04 -4.64
CA GLN A 57 20.10 -9.18 -5.11
C GLN A 57 19.09 -10.16 -5.69
N THR A 58 18.32 -10.79 -4.81
CA THR A 58 16.99 -11.20 -5.17
C THR A 58 16.43 -9.93 -5.75
N GLY A 59 16.17 -9.94 -7.05
CA GLY A 59 15.59 -8.79 -7.72
C GLY A 59 14.26 -8.50 -7.03
N GLU A 60 14.31 -7.71 -5.97
CA GLU A 60 13.12 -7.14 -5.34
C GLU A 60 12.47 -6.35 -6.46
N GLY A 61 11.35 -6.86 -6.93
CA GLY A 61 10.51 -6.13 -7.87
C GLY A 61 10.25 -4.75 -7.27
N LEU A 62 10.09 -3.74 -8.11
CA LEU A 62 9.72 -2.41 -7.65
C LEU A 62 8.54 -2.52 -6.68
N SER A 63 8.58 -1.78 -5.56
CA SER A 63 7.41 -1.64 -4.68
C SER A 63 6.18 -1.22 -5.49
N LEU A 64 4.98 -1.53 -5.01
CA LEU A 64 3.75 -1.12 -5.69
C LEU A 64 3.74 0.39 -5.94
N GLU A 65 4.12 1.19 -4.97
CA GLU A 65 4.23 2.64 -5.10
C GLU A 65 5.15 3.05 -6.26
N ALA A 66 6.36 2.48 -6.34
CA ALA A 66 7.29 2.76 -7.43
C ALA A 66 6.75 2.34 -8.80
N GLN A 67 5.97 1.25 -8.86
CA GLN A 67 5.29 0.82 -10.08
C GLN A 67 4.22 1.81 -10.53
N LEU A 68 3.40 2.32 -9.59
CA LEU A 68 2.36 3.32 -9.86
C LEU A 68 2.98 4.64 -10.37
N GLN A 69 4.02 5.12 -9.70
CA GLN A 69 4.78 6.32 -10.12
C GLN A 69 5.40 6.15 -11.52
N LYS A 70 6.02 5.00 -11.79
CA LYS A 70 6.59 4.67 -13.11
C LYS A 70 5.55 4.65 -14.22
N GLN A 71 4.30 4.34 -13.91
CA GLN A 71 3.17 4.39 -14.84
C GLN A 71 2.60 5.81 -15.00
N GLY A 72 3.15 6.81 -14.32
CA GLY A 72 2.73 8.21 -14.39
C GLY A 72 1.56 8.56 -13.49
N LEU A 73 1.18 7.68 -12.54
CA LEU A 73 0.18 8.04 -11.54
C LEU A 73 0.79 8.99 -10.51
N VAL A 74 -0.03 9.85 -9.95
CA VAL A 74 0.39 10.85 -8.96
C VAL A 74 -0.21 10.53 -7.59
N ASN A 75 0.60 10.72 -6.54
CA ASN A 75 0.12 10.73 -5.17
C ASN A 75 -0.81 11.94 -4.97
N ILE A 76 -2.04 11.69 -4.51
CA ILE A 76 -3.04 12.75 -4.34
C ILE A 76 -2.59 13.84 -3.36
N HIS A 77 -1.80 13.48 -2.33
CA HIS A 77 -1.27 14.44 -1.37
C HIS A 77 -0.31 15.48 -1.98
N SER A 78 0.27 15.18 -3.17
CA SER A 78 1.07 16.18 -3.90
C SER A 78 0.24 17.34 -4.44
N LEU A 79 -1.08 17.16 -4.60
CA LEU A 79 -2.00 18.17 -5.11
C LEU A 79 -2.98 18.68 -4.06
N ALA A 80 -3.38 17.84 -3.14
CA ALA A 80 -4.37 18.12 -2.08
C ALA A 80 -3.94 17.42 -0.77
N PRO A 81 -3.01 18.03 -0.02
CA PRO A 81 -2.44 17.42 1.19
C PRO A 81 -3.43 17.32 2.36
N ASP A 82 -4.57 18.01 2.27
CA ASP A 82 -5.63 18.03 3.26
C ASP A 82 -6.73 16.96 3.02
N ILE A 83 -6.66 16.21 1.92
CA ILE A 83 -7.51 15.03 1.73
C ILE A 83 -7.03 13.91 2.67
N LEU A 84 -7.96 13.33 3.42
CA LEU A 84 -7.64 12.19 4.28
C LEU A 84 -7.57 10.89 3.46
N VAL A 85 -6.66 10.00 3.83
CA VAL A 85 -6.47 8.70 3.16
C VAL A 85 -6.44 7.59 4.21
N GLU A 86 -7.29 6.59 4.01
CA GLU A 86 -7.33 5.35 4.79
C GLU A 86 -7.56 4.20 3.81
N LEU A 87 -6.50 3.76 3.12
CA LEU A 87 -6.63 2.68 2.14
C LEU A 87 -7.09 1.40 2.82
N LYS A 88 -8.34 1.04 2.62
CA LYS A 88 -8.96 -0.13 3.28
C LYS A 88 -8.25 -1.43 2.91
N TYR A 89 -7.74 -1.55 1.69
CA TYR A 89 -7.04 -2.75 1.22
C TYR A 89 -5.57 -2.82 1.64
N SER A 90 -5.04 -1.78 2.32
CA SER A 90 -3.77 -1.80 3.07
C SER A 90 -3.94 -2.21 4.53
N THR A 91 -5.12 -2.69 4.91
CA THR A 91 -5.44 -3.15 6.28
C THR A 91 -6.23 -4.45 6.24
N LEU A 92 -6.56 -5.00 7.40
CA LEU A 92 -7.48 -6.14 7.51
C LEU A 92 -8.96 -5.72 7.52
N ASP A 93 -9.25 -4.41 7.60
CA ASP A 93 -10.61 -3.86 7.66
C ASP A 93 -11.20 -3.67 6.24
N ASN A 94 -11.38 -4.79 5.56
CA ASN A 94 -12.01 -4.89 4.25
C ASN A 94 -12.66 -6.27 4.07
N PHE A 95 -13.45 -6.46 3.03
CA PHE A 95 -14.19 -7.73 2.83
C PHE A 95 -13.30 -8.93 2.47
N LEU A 96 -12.02 -8.72 2.13
CA LEU A 96 -11.04 -9.79 1.94
C LEU A 96 -10.46 -10.29 3.27
N ALA A 97 -10.61 -9.50 4.35
CA ALA A 97 -9.93 -9.69 5.64
C ALA A 97 -8.42 -9.89 5.48
N ALA A 98 -7.81 -9.20 4.52
CA ALA A 98 -6.39 -9.30 4.18
C ALA A 98 -5.84 -7.95 3.72
N ASP A 99 -4.62 -7.64 4.14
CA ASP A 99 -3.82 -6.62 3.50
C ASP A 99 -3.39 -7.12 2.12
N THR A 100 -3.73 -6.37 1.08
CA THR A 100 -3.46 -6.74 -0.31
C THR A 100 -2.65 -5.70 -1.06
N TYR A 101 -2.35 -4.58 -0.39
CA TYR A 101 -1.57 -3.48 -0.92
C TYR A 101 -0.16 -3.41 -0.35
N ASP A 102 0.18 -4.34 0.56
CA ASP A 102 1.46 -4.42 1.26
C ASP A 102 1.80 -3.04 1.92
N GLU A 103 2.94 -2.45 1.60
CA GLU A 103 3.41 -1.18 2.17
C GLU A 103 2.79 0.09 1.53
N LEU A 104 1.76 -0.03 0.67
CA LEU A 104 1.13 1.13 0.05
C LEU A 104 0.23 1.86 1.05
N GLU A 105 0.63 3.04 1.49
CA GLU A 105 -0.15 3.92 2.38
C GLU A 105 -0.75 5.13 1.67
N ASN A 106 -0.27 5.44 0.47
CA ASN A 106 -0.68 6.63 -0.28
C ASN A 106 -1.65 6.29 -1.42
N CYS A 107 -2.65 7.13 -1.63
CA CYS A 107 -3.55 7.00 -2.77
C CYS A 107 -2.91 7.58 -4.03
N TYR A 108 -2.86 6.77 -5.08
CA TYR A 108 -2.39 7.14 -6.41
C TYR A 108 -3.53 7.16 -7.42
N LEU A 109 -3.54 8.14 -8.30
CA LEU A 109 -4.52 8.28 -9.37
C LEU A 109 -3.85 8.76 -10.66
N GLN A 110 -4.52 8.58 -11.81
CA GLN A 110 -4.15 9.30 -13.03
C GLN A 110 -4.16 10.80 -12.78
N PRO A 111 -3.25 11.58 -13.39
CA PRO A 111 -3.15 13.03 -13.14
C PRO A 111 -4.48 13.78 -13.27
N LYS A 112 -5.29 13.40 -14.28
CA LYS A 112 -6.62 13.98 -14.47
C LYS A 112 -7.56 13.68 -13.29
N ALA A 113 -7.59 12.42 -12.84
CA ALA A 113 -8.44 12.00 -11.73
C ALA A 113 -8.02 12.68 -10.41
N ALA A 114 -6.71 12.80 -10.17
CA ALA A 114 -6.18 13.50 -9.01
C ALA A 114 -6.53 15.01 -9.01
N ALA A 115 -6.45 15.68 -10.17
CA ALA A 115 -6.86 17.08 -10.30
C ALA A 115 -8.37 17.26 -10.04
N MET A 116 -9.20 16.33 -10.55
CA MET A 116 -10.64 16.34 -10.27
C MET A 116 -10.93 16.10 -8.79
N LEU A 117 -10.18 15.22 -8.12
CA LEU A 117 -10.36 14.95 -6.68
C LEU A 117 -10.00 16.18 -5.84
N LYS A 118 -8.93 16.89 -6.22
CA LYS A 118 -8.60 18.18 -5.61
C LYS A 118 -9.73 19.19 -5.75
N GLU A 119 -10.31 19.33 -6.94
CA GLU A 119 -11.47 20.22 -7.17
C GLU A 119 -12.67 19.82 -6.30
N ALA A 120 -12.96 18.52 -6.14
CA ALA A 120 -14.02 18.05 -5.25
C ALA A 120 -13.77 18.45 -3.79
N GLN A 121 -12.53 18.33 -3.32
CA GLN A 121 -12.11 18.78 -1.99
C GLN A 121 -12.29 20.31 -1.83
N ASP A 122 -11.84 21.09 -2.82
CA ASP A 122 -11.99 22.55 -2.79
C ASP A 122 -13.48 22.96 -2.74
N LEU A 123 -14.34 22.26 -3.47
CA LEU A 123 -15.80 22.47 -3.47
C LEU A 123 -16.41 22.12 -2.10
N LEU A 124 -15.99 20.99 -1.50
CA LEU A 124 -16.43 20.60 -0.15
C LEU A 124 -16.00 21.65 0.88
N LYS A 125 -14.72 22.02 0.90
CA LYS A 125 -14.15 23.00 1.84
C LYS A 125 -14.83 24.37 1.76
N LYS A 126 -15.26 24.79 0.57
CA LYS A 126 -15.94 26.05 0.37
C LYS A 126 -17.31 26.13 1.07
N SER A 127 -18.02 25.01 1.17
CA SER A 127 -19.35 24.94 1.80
C SER A 127 -19.31 24.37 3.22
N HIS A 128 -18.34 23.49 3.50
CA HIS A 128 -18.17 22.77 4.77
C HIS A 128 -16.68 22.73 5.15
N PRO A 129 -16.12 23.85 5.65
CA PRO A 129 -14.69 23.93 5.97
C PRO A 129 -14.28 22.96 7.09
N GLU A 130 -15.21 22.50 7.90
CA GLU A 130 -15.04 21.51 8.99
C GLU A 130 -14.96 20.06 8.51
N LEU A 131 -15.23 19.80 7.22
CA LEU A 131 -15.23 18.45 6.64
C LEU A 131 -14.07 18.27 5.66
N SER A 132 -13.73 17.02 5.36
CA SER A 132 -12.75 16.62 4.35
C SER A 132 -13.23 15.37 3.62
N LEU A 133 -12.77 15.18 2.38
CA LEU A 133 -12.85 13.88 1.73
C LEU A 133 -11.93 12.90 2.46
N LEU A 134 -12.37 11.63 2.58
CA LEU A 134 -11.61 10.52 3.12
C LEU A 134 -11.61 9.39 2.09
N VAL A 135 -10.45 9.12 1.50
CA VAL A 135 -10.27 8.13 0.43
C VAL A 135 -10.05 6.74 1.02
N TYR A 136 -10.80 5.77 0.54
CA TYR A 136 -10.72 4.35 0.91
C TYR A 136 -9.98 3.50 -0.14
N ASP A 137 -10.05 3.88 -1.43
CA ASP A 137 -9.37 3.19 -2.52
C ASP A 137 -9.13 4.10 -3.73
N GLY A 138 -8.06 3.83 -4.48
CA GLY A 138 -7.69 4.55 -5.69
C GLY A 138 -7.20 3.62 -6.79
N ALA A 139 -5.94 3.76 -7.19
CA ALA A 139 -5.30 2.85 -8.13
C ALA A 139 -5.16 1.45 -7.52
N ARG A 140 -5.87 0.47 -8.09
CA ARG A 140 -5.92 -0.92 -7.61
C ARG A 140 -5.24 -1.84 -8.61
N PRO A 141 -4.22 -2.62 -8.24
CA PRO A 141 -3.65 -3.63 -9.11
C PRO A 141 -4.67 -4.70 -9.53
N ARG A 142 -4.57 -5.18 -10.75
CA ARG A 142 -5.44 -6.24 -11.25
C ARG A 142 -5.23 -7.57 -10.50
N SER A 143 -4.04 -7.79 -9.93
CA SER A 143 -3.78 -8.90 -9.03
C SER A 143 -4.70 -8.89 -7.80
N VAL A 144 -4.94 -7.71 -7.21
CA VAL A 144 -5.90 -7.51 -6.11
C VAL A 144 -7.33 -7.73 -6.60
N GLN A 145 -7.68 -7.18 -7.76
CA GLN A 145 -9.00 -7.40 -8.37
C GLN A 145 -9.31 -8.89 -8.59
N ARG A 146 -8.30 -9.71 -8.94
CA ARG A 146 -8.48 -11.18 -9.05
C ARG A 146 -8.80 -11.83 -7.70
N LYS A 147 -8.15 -11.39 -6.62
CA LYS A 147 -8.45 -11.88 -5.25
C LYS A 147 -9.90 -11.55 -4.86
N MET A 148 -10.32 -10.30 -5.10
CA MET A 148 -11.71 -9.87 -4.86
C MET A 148 -12.72 -10.70 -5.64
N TRP A 149 -12.48 -10.87 -6.94
CA TRP A 149 -13.36 -11.63 -7.83
C TRP A 149 -13.51 -13.09 -7.39
N ALA A 150 -12.43 -13.74 -6.97
CA ALA A 150 -12.45 -15.12 -6.52
C ALA A 150 -13.39 -15.37 -5.34
N LEU A 151 -13.67 -14.35 -4.52
CA LEU A 151 -14.58 -14.47 -3.37
C LEU A 151 -16.06 -14.27 -3.75
N VAL A 152 -16.33 -13.55 -4.84
CA VAL A 152 -17.70 -13.16 -5.18
C VAL A 152 -18.25 -13.87 -6.43
N VAL A 153 -17.41 -14.43 -7.27
CA VAL A 153 -17.84 -15.12 -8.52
C VAL A 153 -18.82 -16.24 -8.20
N ASN A 154 -19.93 -16.31 -8.96
CA ASN A 154 -21.05 -17.22 -8.76
C ASN A 154 -21.77 -17.04 -7.41
N THR A 155 -21.68 -15.87 -6.78
CA THR A 155 -22.45 -15.49 -5.60
C THR A 155 -23.40 -14.34 -5.92
N PRO A 156 -24.40 -14.03 -5.07
CA PRO A 156 -25.24 -12.83 -5.22
C PRO A 156 -24.46 -11.50 -5.19
N SER A 157 -23.19 -11.51 -4.76
CA SER A 157 -22.33 -10.33 -4.67
C SER A 157 -21.46 -10.11 -5.93
N GLU A 158 -21.57 -10.95 -6.95
CA GLU A 158 -20.77 -10.87 -8.17
C GLU A 158 -20.85 -9.50 -8.87
N ASP A 159 -22.04 -8.88 -8.87
CA ASP A 159 -22.27 -7.59 -9.52
C ASP A 159 -21.50 -6.42 -8.89
N TYR A 160 -21.01 -6.57 -7.64
CA TYR A 160 -20.27 -5.54 -6.92
C TYR A 160 -18.76 -5.55 -7.21
N VAL A 161 -18.25 -6.59 -7.86
CA VAL A 161 -16.82 -6.70 -8.17
C VAL A 161 -16.63 -6.87 -9.67
N ALA A 162 -15.95 -5.93 -10.31
CA ALA A 162 -15.70 -6.01 -11.74
C ALA A 162 -14.86 -7.25 -12.11
N ASN A 163 -15.25 -7.95 -13.19
CA ASN A 163 -14.49 -9.09 -13.70
C ASN A 163 -13.05 -8.67 -14.09
N PRO A 164 -12.00 -9.26 -13.49
CA PRO A 164 -10.61 -8.86 -13.69
C PRO A 164 -10.12 -9.02 -15.15
N ASN A 165 -10.75 -9.90 -15.94
CA ASN A 165 -10.43 -10.02 -17.36
C ASN A 165 -10.79 -8.77 -18.17
N ARG A 166 -11.82 -8.03 -17.72
CA ARG A 166 -12.24 -6.75 -18.31
C ARG A 166 -11.59 -5.56 -17.62
N GLY A 167 -11.13 -5.72 -16.37
CA GLY A 167 -10.60 -4.69 -15.49
C GLY A 167 -11.68 -3.77 -14.92
N SER A 168 -11.50 -3.36 -13.67
CA SER A 168 -12.19 -2.25 -13.02
C SER A 168 -11.57 -0.92 -13.47
N VAL A 169 -12.30 0.19 -13.36
CA VAL A 169 -11.75 1.53 -13.60
C VAL A 169 -10.64 1.88 -12.59
N HIS A 170 -10.66 1.31 -11.39
CA HIS A 170 -9.55 1.35 -10.43
C HIS A 170 -8.25 0.74 -10.98
N ASN A 171 -8.34 -0.32 -11.79
CA ASN A 171 -7.15 -0.94 -12.38
C ASN A 171 -6.46 -0.06 -13.43
N PHE A 172 -7.06 1.06 -13.77
CA PHE A 172 -6.50 2.09 -14.66
C PHE A 172 -6.15 3.38 -13.89
N GLY A 173 -6.27 3.39 -12.55
CA GLY A 173 -6.05 4.57 -11.72
C GLY A 173 -7.04 5.71 -11.97
N SER A 174 -8.23 5.40 -12.49
CA SER A 174 -9.22 6.38 -12.93
C SER A 174 -10.56 6.29 -12.19
N ALA A 175 -10.59 5.62 -11.04
CA ALA A 175 -11.71 5.60 -10.10
C ALA A 175 -11.19 5.82 -8.69
N VAL A 176 -12.08 6.27 -7.82
CA VAL A 176 -11.84 6.46 -6.40
C VAL A 176 -13.06 6.02 -5.61
N ASP A 177 -12.83 5.32 -4.50
CA ASP A 177 -13.81 5.01 -3.48
C ASP A 177 -13.53 5.89 -2.25
N LEU A 178 -14.54 6.60 -1.76
CA LEU A 178 -14.34 7.59 -0.70
C LEU A 178 -15.63 7.91 0.04
N THR A 179 -15.45 8.61 1.16
CA THR A 179 -16.53 9.21 1.96
C THR A 179 -16.19 10.67 2.29
N ILE A 180 -17.06 11.30 3.08
CA ILE A 180 -16.79 12.56 3.76
C ILE A 180 -16.54 12.25 5.24
N ALA A 181 -15.57 12.91 5.85
CA ALA A 181 -15.23 12.79 7.26
C ALA A 181 -15.04 14.17 7.89
N THR A 182 -15.06 14.22 9.21
CA THR A 182 -14.58 15.36 9.99
C THR A 182 -13.05 15.48 9.85
N LEU A 183 -12.47 16.60 10.28
CA LEU A 183 -11.02 16.82 10.13
C LEU A 183 -10.16 15.88 10.98
N ASP A 184 -10.73 15.29 12.01
CA ASP A 184 -10.11 14.23 12.84
C ASP A 184 -10.34 12.82 12.30
N GLY A 185 -10.89 12.68 11.08
CA GLY A 185 -11.00 11.42 10.35
C GLY A 185 -12.25 10.58 10.67
N VAL A 186 -13.23 11.12 11.40
CA VAL A 186 -14.48 10.39 11.69
C VAL A 186 -15.42 10.47 10.48
N PRO A 187 -15.74 9.34 9.80
CA PRO A 187 -16.64 9.34 8.64
C PRO A 187 -18.05 9.79 9.00
N LEU A 188 -18.70 10.54 8.11
CA LEU A 188 -20.13 10.79 8.21
C LEU A 188 -20.90 9.49 8.03
N ASP A 189 -22.03 9.37 8.75
CA ASP A 189 -22.90 8.21 8.62
C ASP A 189 -23.59 8.18 7.24
N MET A 190 -23.19 7.23 6.41
CA MET A 190 -23.72 6.99 5.07
C MET A 190 -24.83 5.92 5.06
N GLY A 191 -25.22 5.38 6.23
CA GLY A 191 -26.27 4.36 6.39
C GLY A 191 -25.85 2.93 6.05
N THR A 192 -24.67 2.74 5.47
CA THR A 192 -23.98 1.45 5.34
C THR A 192 -22.48 1.66 5.44
N ALA A 193 -21.75 0.63 5.82
CA ALA A 193 -20.30 0.60 5.70
C ALA A 193 -19.88 0.68 4.22
N PHE A 194 -18.61 1.01 4.00
CA PHE A 194 -17.90 0.77 2.74
C PHE A 194 -17.94 -0.74 2.42
N ASP A 195 -17.98 -1.11 1.15
CA ASP A 195 -18.08 -2.50 0.68
C ASP A 195 -19.30 -3.28 1.18
N TYR A 196 -20.37 -2.60 1.59
CA TYR A 196 -21.63 -3.26 1.88
C TYR A 196 -22.29 -3.75 0.58
N PHE A 197 -22.21 -5.04 0.27
CA PHE A 197 -22.76 -5.68 -0.92
C PHE A 197 -24.25 -5.96 -0.78
N GLY A 198 -25.05 -4.90 -0.83
CA GLY A 198 -26.50 -4.98 -0.70
C GLY A 198 -27.22 -3.75 -1.21
N GLN A 199 -28.53 -3.91 -1.43
CA GLN A 199 -29.36 -2.85 -2.02
C GLN A 199 -29.36 -1.55 -1.20
N LEU A 200 -29.09 -1.62 0.11
CA LEU A 200 -29.07 -0.45 0.98
C LEU A 200 -27.91 0.52 0.64
N ALA A 201 -26.82 0.02 0.02
CA ALA A 201 -25.73 0.86 -0.47
C ALA A 201 -26.02 1.54 -1.82
N GLN A 202 -27.12 1.17 -2.49
CA GLN A 202 -27.38 1.57 -3.88
C GLN A 202 -28.11 2.91 -3.96
N PRO A 203 -27.52 3.96 -4.56
CA PRO A 203 -28.13 5.27 -4.72
C PRO A 203 -29.51 5.23 -5.39
N ARG A 204 -29.71 4.32 -6.36
CA ARG A 204 -31.00 4.16 -7.07
C ARG A 204 -32.18 3.74 -6.19
N HIS A 205 -31.91 3.36 -4.94
CA HIS A 205 -32.95 2.88 -4.01
C HIS A 205 -33.09 3.78 -2.77
N GLU A 206 -32.42 4.92 -2.69
CA GLU A 206 -32.43 5.83 -1.53
C GLU A 206 -33.86 6.27 -1.15
N ASP A 207 -34.66 6.69 -2.12
CA ASP A 207 -36.05 7.13 -1.88
C ASP A 207 -36.93 6.01 -1.31
N ARG A 208 -36.78 4.78 -1.80
CA ARG A 208 -37.48 3.62 -1.29
C ARG A 208 -37.13 3.36 0.17
N PHE A 209 -35.81 3.32 0.47
CA PHE A 209 -35.32 3.01 1.81
C PHE A 209 -35.60 4.14 2.81
N LEU A 210 -35.71 5.38 2.36
CA LEU A 210 -36.22 6.48 3.18
C LEU A 210 -37.68 6.24 3.58
N LYS A 211 -38.54 5.89 2.62
CA LYS A 211 -39.95 5.57 2.88
C LYS A 211 -40.12 4.36 3.80
N GLU A 212 -39.27 3.35 3.64
CA GLU A 212 -39.21 2.14 4.47
C GLU A 212 -38.51 2.38 5.83
N LYS A 213 -38.01 3.59 6.12
CA LYS A 213 -37.27 3.96 7.34
C LYS A 213 -35.99 3.09 7.56
N LYS A 214 -35.44 2.57 6.48
CA LYS A 214 -34.19 1.82 6.49
C LYS A 214 -32.98 2.73 6.30
N LEU A 215 -33.15 3.91 5.72
CA LEU A 215 -32.23 5.03 5.68
C LEU A 215 -32.89 6.25 6.32
N THR A 216 -32.11 7.05 7.02
CA THR A 216 -32.54 8.34 7.55
C THR A 216 -32.36 9.44 6.50
N ARG A 217 -33.03 10.58 6.68
CA ARG A 217 -32.81 11.76 5.86
C ARG A 217 -31.32 12.21 5.91
N GLN A 218 -30.73 12.26 7.10
CA GLN A 218 -29.35 12.69 7.28
C GLN A 218 -28.37 11.80 6.51
N GLN A 219 -28.55 10.47 6.50
CA GLN A 219 -27.70 9.55 5.74
C GLN A 219 -27.79 9.81 4.24
N ILE A 220 -29.00 10.09 3.73
CA ILE A 220 -29.21 10.45 2.32
C ILE A 220 -28.58 11.82 2.01
N ASP A 221 -28.74 12.80 2.89
CA ASP A 221 -28.16 14.14 2.71
C ASP A 221 -26.62 14.07 2.71
N ASN A 222 -26.00 13.23 3.55
CA ASN A 222 -24.56 12.99 3.53
C ASN A 222 -24.09 12.38 2.20
N ARG A 223 -24.81 11.36 1.69
CA ARG A 223 -24.52 10.78 0.36
C ARG A 223 -24.72 11.79 -0.76
N GLN A 224 -25.74 12.63 -0.66
CA GLN A 224 -26.02 13.68 -1.65
C GLN A 224 -24.91 14.72 -1.67
N LEU A 225 -24.43 15.16 -0.50
CA LEU A 225 -23.30 16.10 -0.39
C LEU A 225 -22.05 15.51 -1.08
N LEU A 226 -21.70 14.24 -0.79
CA LEU A 226 -20.58 13.57 -1.46
C LEU A 226 -20.78 13.53 -2.98
N ARG A 227 -21.93 13.09 -3.44
CA ARG A 227 -22.26 12.98 -4.87
C ARG A 227 -22.22 14.32 -5.57
N ASP A 228 -22.71 15.39 -4.93
CA ASP A 228 -22.73 16.74 -5.50
C ASP A 228 -21.32 17.30 -5.70
N VAL A 229 -20.44 17.23 -4.69
CA VAL A 229 -19.08 17.74 -4.84
C VAL A 229 -18.27 16.93 -5.87
N MET A 230 -18.44 15.61 -5.90
CA MET A 230 -17.74 14.73 -6.84
C MET A 230 -18.22 14.94 -8.28
N THR A 231 -19.54 15.02 -8.51
CA THR A 231 -20.06 15.22 -9.88
C THR A 231 -19.81 16.62 -10.40
N ARG A 232 -19.82 17.65 -9.57
CA ARG A 232 -19.42 19.00 -9.93
C ARG A 232 -17.94 19.09 -10.30
N ALA A 233 -17.08 18.29 -9.67
CA ALA A 233 -15.67 18.16 -10.04
C ALA A 233 -15.45 17.31 -11.31
N GLY A 234 -16.52 16.76 -11.91
CA GLY A 234 -16.52 16.03 -13.17
C GLY A 234 -16.47 14.52 -13.05
N PHE A 235 -16.51 13.95 -11.85
CA PHE A 235 -16.63 12.50 -11.66
C PHE A 235 -18.03 11.97 -12.04
N LEU A 236 -18.07 10.70 -12.38
CA LEU A 236 -19.28 9.96 -12.71
C LEU A 236 -19.62 9.01 -11.55
N SER A 237 -20.73 9.23 -10.88
CA SER A 237 -21.27 8.30 -9.88
C SER A 237 -21.88 7.07 -10.55
N ILE A 238 -21.98 5.97 -9.80
CA ILE A 238 -22.68 4.76 -10.23
C ILE A 238 -23.94 4.51 -9.38
N SER A 239 -24.84 3.70 -9.91
CA SER A 239 -26.16 3.51 -9.28
C SER A 239 -26.20 2.40 -8.22
N ILE A 240 -25.11 1.67 -8.01
CA ILE A 240 -25.05 0.48 -7.15
C ILE A 240 -24.17 0.64 -5.90
N GLU A 241 -23.33 1.69 -5.85
CA GLU A 241 -22.42 1.98 -4.75
C GLU A 241 -22.38 3.48 -4.49
N TRP A 242 -22.60 3.92 -3.24
CA TRP A 242 -22.63 5.35 -2.90
C TRP A 242 -21.22 5.96 -2.81
N TRP A 243 -20.20 5.13 -2.59
CA TRP A 243 -18.79 5.53 -2.40
C TRP A 243 -17.99 5.64 -3.70
N HIS A 244 -18.41 4.96 -4.80
CA HIS A 244 -17.64 4.78 -6.02
C HIS A 244 -17.86 5.89 -7.05
N PHE A 245 -16.73 6.43 -7.58
CA PHE A 245 -16.75 7.49 -8.60
C PHE A 245 -15.68 7.25 -9.67
N ASN A 246 -16.09 7.26 -10.93
CA ASN A 246 -15.21 7.14 -12.09
C ASN A 246 -14.80 8.54 -12.60
N ALA A 247 -13.50 8.78 -12.82
CA ALA A 247 -13.01 10.01 -13.45
C ALA A 247 -13.27 10.07 -14.97
N VAL A 248 -13.48 8.92 -15.59
CA VAL A 248 -13.81 8.76 -17.01
C VAL A 248 -14.74 7.56 -17.21
N PRO A 249 -15.50 7.52 -18.32
CA PRO A 249 -16.28 6.33 -18.67
C PRO A 249 -15.38 5.08 -18.79
N VAL A 250 -15.89 3.91 -18.42
CA VAL A 250 -15.17 2.61 -18.46
C VAL A 250 -14.48 2.37 -19.81
N LYS A 251 -15.16 2.68 -20.93
CA LYS A 251 -14.59 2.52 -22.28
C LYS A 251 -13.36 3.41 -22.47
N VAL A 252 -13.40 4.64 -21.96
CA VAL A 252 -12.29 5.61 -22.05
C VAL A 252 -11.11 5.11 -21.20
N ALA A 253 -11.35 4.67 -19.98
CA ALA A 253 -10.29 4.12 -19.12
C ALA A 253 -9.51 3.00 -19.84
N ARG A 254 -10.23 2.04 -20.43
CA ARG A 254 -9.64 0.90 -21.14
C ARG A 254 -8.87 1.25 -22.41
N THR A 255 -9.18 2.37 -23.05
CA THR A 255 -8.52 2.77 -24.32
C THR A 255 -7.37 3.76 -24.10
N GLN A 256 -7.41 4.54 -23.02
CA GLN A 256 -6.44 5.60 -22.80
C GLN A 256 -5.34 5.25 -21.81
N TYR A 257 -5.60 4.34 -20.88
CA TYR A 257 -4.67 4.02 -19.79
C TYR A 257 -4.22 2.57 -19.83
N LYS A 258 -3.01 2.34 -19.35
CA LYS A 258 -2.49 0.98 -19.14
C LYS A 258 -3.09 0.41 -17.85
N ILE A 259 -3.36 -0.89 -17.87
CA ILE A 259 -3.81 -1.58 -16.68
C ILE A 259 -2.65 -1.73 -15.68
N ILE A 260 -2.95 -1.57 -14.43
CA ILE A 260 -2.01 -1.79 -13.30
C ILE A 260 -2.11 -3.28 -12.95
N GLU A 261 -0.99 -3.99 -13.02
CA GLU A 261 -0.96 -5.45 -12.79
C GLU A 261 -0.79 -5.80 -11.31
#